data_d07835d72d2df7e9713e21a6ae57199f
#
_entry.id   d07835d72d2df7e9713e21a6ae57199f
#
_cell.length_a   1.000
_cell.length_b   1.000
_cell.length_c   1.000
_cell.angle_alpha   90.00
_cell.angle_beta   90.00
_cell.angle_gamma   90.00
#
_symmetry.space_group_name_H-M   'P 1'
#
loop_
_entity.id
_entity.type
_entity.pdbx_description
1 polymer ?
#
loop_
_entity_poly.entity_id
_entity_poly.type
_entity_poly.pdbx_seq_one_letter_code
_entity_poly.pdbx_strand_id
1 'polypeptide(L)'
;MNEQIIMLGTGSAMVTECYNTCFLLKSKNDYLLVDAGGGNGILSVIKKSGVDWNSIKTMFITHSHTDHILGAVWVIRQISALMNSGKYDGNFNIYCHDECVDSITAICNHTLAPKFLKNINTKIFINEVKDGEKQNAGSIRLTFFDIF
;
A
#
# COMPACT_ATOMS: atom_id res chain seq x y z
N MET A 1 -18.90 15.70 -6.18
CA MET A 1 -17.66 15.04 -5.72
C MET A 1 -17.53 13.72 -6.45
N ASN A 2 -16.44 13.53 -7.16
CA ASN A 2 -16.21 12.28 -7.89
C ASN A 2 -15.32 11.37 -7.05
N GLU A 3 -15.94 10.65 -6.13
CA GLU A 3 -15.27 9.56 -5.42
C GLU A 3 -15.41 8.29 -6.25
N GLN A 4 -14.32 7.55 -6.39
CA GLN A 4 -14.27 6.34 -7.20
C GLN A 4 -13.57 5.22 -6.46
N ILE A 5 -14.02 4.01 -6.70
CA ILE A 5 -13.29 2.79 -6.34
C ILE A 5 -12.76 2.19 -7.64
N ILE A 6 -11.46 1.98 -7.71
CA ILE A 6 -10.80 1.33 -8.85
C ILE A 6 -10.35 -0.05 -8.40
N MET A 7 -11.09 -1.09 -8.81
CA MET A 7 -10.74 -2.46 -8.44
C MET A 7 -9.49 -2.91 -9.20
N LEU A 8 -8.48 -3.34 -8.47
CA LEU A 8 -7.23 -3.87 -9.02
C LEU A 8 -7.24 -5.39 -9.08
N GLY A 9 -7.90 -6.01 -8.11
CA GLY A 9 -8.09 -7.45 -8.04
C GLY A 9 -9.35 -7.79 -7.27
N THR A 10 -9.95 -8.94 -7.58
CA THR A 10 -11.20 -9.42 -6.98
C THR A 10 -11.08 -10.85 -6.48
N GLY A 11 -9.89 -11.44 -6.53
CA GLY A 11 -9.69 -12.85 -6.25
C GLY A 11 -9.50 -13.16 -4.76
N SER A 12 -9.91 -14.36 -4.37
CA SER A 12 -9.60 -14.93 -3.06
C SER A 12 -8.12 -15.36 -2.97
N ALA A 13 -7.68 -15.85 -1.82
CA ALA A 13 -6.29 -16.20 -1.56
C ALA A 13 -5.67 -17.15 -2.61
N MET A 14 -6.42 -18.15 -3.05
CA MET A 14 -5.92 -19.19 -3.95
C MET A 14 -6.29 -18.99 -5.42
N VAL A 15 -6.72 -17.80 -5.80
CA VAL A 15 -7.11 -17.50 -7.17
C VAL A 15 -5.91 -17.59 -8.13
N THR A 16 -6.16 -18.06 -9.34
CA THR A 16 -5.12 -18.21 -10.39
C THR A 16 -5.40 -17.37 -11.64
N GLU A 17 -6.65 -16.95 -11.86
CA GLU A 17 -7.07 -16.28 -13.10
C GLU A 17 -7.18 -14.73 -12.98
N CYS A 18 -7.03 -14.21 -11.77
CA CYS A 18 -7.01 -12.77 -11.52
C CYS A 18 -6.12 -12.47 -10.32
N TYR A 19 -5.98 -11.20 -9.96
CA TYR A 19 -5.21 -10.81 -8.78
C TYR A 19 -6.08 -10.85 -7.52
N ASN A 20 -5.44 -10.94 -6.35
CA ASN A 20 -6.11 -10.92 -5.05
C ASN A 20 -6.86 -9.60 -4.84
N THR A 21 -7.86 -9.62 -3.97
CA THR A 21 -8.69 -8.45 -3.69
C THR A 21 -7.85 -7.28 -3.17
N CYS A 22 -7.82 -6.21 -3.92
CA CYS A 22 -7.23 -4.93 -3.57
C CYS A 22 -7.80 -3.85 -4.48
N PHE A 23 -7.75 -2.60 -4.04
CA PHE A 23 -8.34 -1.51 -4.79
C PHE A 23 -7.72 -0.15 -4.44
N LEU A 24 -7.95 0.82 -5.32
CA LEU A 24 -7.66 2.22 -5.07
C LEU A 24 -8.96 2.96 -4.76
N LEU A 25 -8.95 3.76 -3.71
CA LEU A 25 -9.94 4.80 -3.50
C LEU A 25 -9.40 6.10 -4.06
N LYS A 26 -10.22 6.80 -4.84
CA LYS A 26 -9.91 8.11 -5.38
C LYS A 26 -10.88 9.14 -4.84
N SER A 27 -10.36 10.23 -4.31
CA SER A 27 -11.13 11.44 -4.00
C SER A 27 -10.34 12.66 -4.46
N LYS A 28 -10.92 13.46 -5.34
CA LYS A 28 -10.21 14.56 -6.04
C LYS A 28 -8.97 14.01 -6.77
N ASN A 29 -7.78 14.46 -6.40
CA ASN A 29 -6.51 13.98 -6.95
C ASN A 29 -5.75 13.04 -6.01
N ASP A 30 -6.38 12.64 -4.89
CA ASP A 30 -5.77 11.79 -3.89
C ASP A 30 -6.18 10.33 -4.10
N TYR A 31 -5.20 9.45 -3.96
CA TYR A 31 -5.40 8.00 -4.07
C TYR A 31 -4.95 7.30 -2.80
N LEU A 32 -5.76 6.37 -2.34
CA LEU A 32 -5.45 5.45 -1.26
C LEU A 32 -5.47 4.03 -1.80
N LEU A 33 -4.36 3.32 -1.67
CA LEU A 33 -4.30 1.89 -1.97
C LEU A 33 -4.77 1.09 -0.75
N VAL A 34 -5.75 0.22 -0.93
CA VAL A 34 -6.25 -0.67 0.13
C VAL A 34 -5.86 -2.09 -0.22
N ASP A 35 -5.01 -2.67 0.59
CA ASP A 35 -4.33 -3.95 0.39
C ASP A 35 -3.44 -3.97 -0.86
N ALA A 36 -2.59 -4.96 -0.96
CA ALA A 36 -1.61 -5.04 -2.05
C ALA A 36 -1.54 -6.42 -2.71
N GLY A 37 -2.42 -7.34 -2.29
CA GLY A 37 -2.39 -8.70 -2.81
C GLY A 37 -1.18 -9.51 -2.34
N GLY A 38 -0.95 -10.64 -2.97
CA GLY A 38 0.01 -11.65 -2.52
C GLY A 38 1.40 -11.57 -3.14
N GLY A 39 1.70 -10.60 -4.00
CA GLY A 39 3.02 -10.56 -4.62
C GLY A 39 3.24 -9.41 -5.60
N ASN A 40 4.17 -9.59 -6.54
CA ASN A 40 4.55 -8.53 -7.47
C ASN A 40 3.48 -8.23 -8.54
N GLY A 41 2.44 -9.02 -8.62
CA GLY A 41 1.29 -8.73 -9.50
C GLY A 41 0.64 -7.39 -9.23
N ILE A 42 0.82 -6.82 -8.03
CA ILE A 42 0.37 -5.46 -7.72
C ILE A 42 0.94 -4.42 -8.70
N LEU A 43 2.16 -4.59 -9.14
CA LEU A 43 2.81 -3.69 -10.10
C LEU A 43 2.09 -3.70 -11.46
N SER A 44 1.70 -4.89 -11.92
CA SER A 44 0.98 -5.06 -13.16
C SER A 44 -0.43 -4.47 -13.12
N VAL A 45 -1.18 -4.74 -12.04
CA VAL A 45 -2.57 -4.26 -11.94
C VAL A 45 -2.64 -2.74 -11.75
N ILE A 46 -1.68 -2.12 -11.07
CA ILE A 46 -1.60 -0.66 -10.98
C ILE A 46 -1.23 -0.06 -12.34
N LYS A 47 -0.27 -0.66 -13.05
CA LYS A 47 0.08 -0.22 -14.40
C LYS A 47 -1.13 -0.26 -15.33
N LYS A 48 -1.90 -1.34 -15.32
CA LYS A 48 -3.10 -1.50 -16.13
C LYS A 48 -4.21 -0.52 -15.77
N SER A 49 -4.28 -0.08 -14.52
CA SER A 49 -5.26 0.93 -14.09
C SER A 49 -5.00 2.31 -14.68
N GLY A 50 -3.80 2.58 -15.16
CA GLY A 50 -3.38 3.88 -15.67
C GLY A 50 -3.09 4.91 -14.58
N VAL A 51 -3.17 4.56 -13.31
CA VAL A 51 -2.87 5.48 -12.20
C VAL A 51 -1.35 5.60 -12.03
N ASP A 52 -0.88 6.85 -11.95
CA ASP A 52 0.53 7.13 -11.71
C ASP A 52 0.91 6.82 -10.25
N TRP A 53 1.99 6.10 -10.06
CA TRP A 53 2.54 5.82 -8.73
C TRP A 53 2.77 7.07 -7.90
N ASN A 54 3.19 8.17 -8.53
CA ASN A 54 3.40 9.44 -7.82
C ASN A 54 2.11 10.01 -7.24
N SER A 55 0.95 9.58 -7.70
CA SER A 55 -0.35 9.99 -7.15
C SER A 55 -0.78 9.18 -5.93
N ILE A 56 -0.17 8.02 -5.68
CA ILE A 56 -0.52 7.14 -4.57
C ILE A 56 0.39 7.49 -3.39
N LYS A 57 -0.13 8.23 -2.42
CA LYS A 57 0.64 8.71 -1.26
C LYS A 57 0.38 7.91 0.00
N THR A 58 -0.64 7.07 0.00
CA THR A 58 -1.08 6.34 1.19
C THR A 58 -1.51 4.92 0.83
N MET A 59 -1.17 3.97 1.68
CA MET A 59 -1.65 2.58 1.61
C MET A 59 -2.20 2.18 2.98
N PHE A 60 -3.30 1.47 2.97
CA PHE A 60 -3.86 0.80 4.14
C PHE A 60 -3.83 -0.71 3.93
N ILE A 61 -3.29 -1.44 4.89
CA ILE A 61 -3.32 -2.91 4.91
C ILE A 61 -4.31 -3.36 5.96
N THR A 62 -5.33 -4.09 5.53
CA THR A 62 -6.44 -4.50 6.39
C THR A 62 -6.06 -5.54 7.42
N HIS A 63 -5.21 -6.50 7.05
CA HIS A 63 -4.75 -7.58 7.93
C HIS A 63 -3.53 -8.30 7.35
N SER A 64 -2.94 -9.19 8.12
CA SER A 64 -1.63 -9.79 7.84
C SER A 64 -1.64 -11.06 6.98
N HIS A 65 -2.77 -11.44 6.39
CA HIS A 65 -2.81 -12.62 5.53
C HIS A 65 -2.00 -12.43 4.24
N THR A 66 -1.45 -13.52 3.72
CA THR A 66 -0.52 -13.52 2.59
C THR A 66 -1.07 -12.83 1.34
N ASP A 67 -2.34 -13.00 1.06
CA ASP A 67 -3.03 -12.44 -0.12
C ASP A 67 -3.38 -10.96 0.01
N HIS A 68 -3.02 -10.33 1.12
CA HIS A 68 -3.22 -8.89 1.36
C HIS A 68 -1.91 -8.15 1.62
N ILE A 69 -0.93 -8.78 2.27
CA ILE A 69 0.26 -8.11 2.79
C ILE A 69 1.52 -8.27 1.92
N LEU A 70 1.70 -9.41 1.25
CA LEU A 70 2.99 -9.66 0.58
C LEU A 70 3.26 -8.71 -0.57
N GLY A 71 2.23 -8.23 -1.25
CA GLY A 71 2.37 -7.20 -2.27
C GLY A 71 2.85 -5.86 -1.74
N ALA A 72 2.68 -5.58 -0.43
CA ALA A 72 3.13 -4.33 0.18
C ALA A 72 4.65 -4.14 0.08
N VAL A 73 5.41 -5.22 0.19
CA VAL A 73 6.88 -5.18 0.03
C VAL A 73 7.26 -4.72 -1.39
N TRP A 74 6.52 -5.18 -2.39
CA TRP A 74 6.71 -4.76 -3.78
C TRP A 74 6.31 -3.30 -4.01
N VAL A 75 5.25 -2.82 -3.35
CA VAL A 75 4.85 -1.41 -3.37
C VAL A 75 5.96 -0.55 -2.78
N ILE A 76 6.49 -0.91 -1.62
CA ILE A 76 7.61 -0.20 -0.97
C ILE A 76 8.82 -0.16 -1.89
N ARG A 77 9.20 -1.30 -2.48
CA ARG A 77 10.33 -1.39 -3.41
C ARG A 77 10.12 -0.48 -4.63
N GLN A 78 8.94 -0.49 -5.22
CA GLN A 78 8.61 0.33 -6.39
C GLN A 78 8.68 1.82 -6.08
N ILE A 79 8.03 2.25 -5.00
CA ILE A 79 8.02 3.65 -4.59
C ILE A 79 9.44 4.11 -4.20
N SER A 80 10.18 3.28 -3.48
CA SER A 80 11.57 3.59 -3.13
C SER A 80 12.45 3.76 -4.38
N ALA A 81 12.28 2.91 -5.39
CA ALA A 81 12.99 3.04 -6.65
C ALA A 81 12.65 4.37 -7.38
N LEU A 82 11.38 4.75 -7.37
CA LEU A 82 10.93 6.02 -7.96
C LEU A 82 11.45 7.22 -7.18
N MET A 83 11.49 7.15 -5.84
CA MET A 83 12.12 8.19 -5.01
C MET A 83 13.60 8.35 -5.36
N ASN A 84 14.33 7.25 -5.49
CA ASN A 84 15.75 7.27 -5.82
C ASN A 84 16.04 7.85 -7.22
N SER A 85 15.10 7.72 -8.14
CA SER A 85 15.23 8.26 -9.50
C SER A 85 14.63 9.66 -9.69
N GLY A 86 14.12 10.28 -8.62
CA GLY A 86 13.49 11.59 -8.66
C GLY A 86 12.10 11.63 -9.31
N LYS A 87 11.43 10.47 -9.40
CA LYS A 87 10.11 10.33 -10.03
C LYS A 87 8.96 10.19 -9.02
N TYR A 88 9.23 10.35 -7.75
CA TYR A 88 8.24 10.32 -6.69
C TYR A 88 8.51 11.46 -5.72
N ASP A 89 7.51 12.31 -5.53
CA ASP A 89 7.60 13.50 -4.68
C ASP A 89 6.95 13.25 -3.32
N GLY A 90 7.58 13.77 -2.26
CA GLY A 90 7.03 13.70 -0.91
C GLY A 90 7.17 12.32 -0.26
N ASN A 91 6.34 12.08 0.74
CA ASN A 91 6.37 10.89 1.57
C ASN A 91 5.30 9.89 1.16
N PHE A 92 5.54 8.62 1.51
CA PHE A 92 4.56 7.54 1.39
C PHE A 92 4.26 6.99 2.77
N ASN A 93 2.98 6.95 3.15
CA ASN A 93 2.51 6.47 4.44
C ASN A 93 1.72 5.18 4.30
N ILE A 94 2.10 4.19 5.10
CA ILE A 94 1.38 2.92 5.23
C ILE A 94 0.74 2.91 6.60
N TYR A 95 -0.55 2.63 6.66
CA TYR A 95 -1.31 2.45 7.90
C TYR A 95 -1.74 1.01 8.04
N CYS A 96 -1.49 0.41 9.17
CA CYS A 96 -1.84 -0.99 9.42
C CYS A 96 -1.76 -1.31 10.92
N HIS A 97 -2.28 -2.46 11.28
CA HIS A 97 -2.19 -3.04 12.62
C HIS A 97 -0.73 -3.39 12.99
N ASP A 98 -0.43 -3.52 14.27
CA ASP A 98 0.93 -3.81 14.77
C ASP A 98 1.55 -5.08 14.16
N GLU A 99 0.79 -6.17 14.03
CA GLU A 99 1.27 -7.41 13.38
C GLU A 99 1.69 -7.17 11.94
N CYS A 100 0.98 -6.30 11.22
CA CYS A 100 1.33 -5.94 9.85
C CYS A 100 2.62 -5.10 9.82
N VAL A 101 2.79 -4.18 10.75
CA VAL A 101 4.03 -3.38 10.89
C VAL A 101 5.22 -4.31 11.05
N ASP A 102 5.14 -5.25 11.98
CA ASP A 102 6.21 -6.21 12.25
C ASP A 102 6.52 -7.08 11.04
N SER A 103 5.48 -7.62 10.40
CA SER A 103 5.63 -8.49 9.23
C SER A 103 6.25 -7.77 8.04
N ILE A 104 5.74 -6.61 7.69
CA ILE A 104 6.25 -5.81 6.56
C ILE A 104 7.70 -5.40 6.84
N THR A 105 7.98 -4.92 8.04
CA THR A 105 9.33 -4.48 8.42
C THR A 105 10.32 -5.64 8.36
N ALA A 106 9.97 -6.80 8.89
CA ALA A 106 10.82 -7.98 8.86
C ALA A 106 11.12 -8.44 7.44
N ILE A 107 10.10 -8.55 6.59
CA ILE A 107 10.27 -8.98 5.20
C ILE A 107 11.13 -7.97 4.44
N CYS A 108 10.87 -6.66 4.57
CA CYS A 108 11.67 -5.63 3.94
C CYS A 108 13.14 -5.72 4.35
N ASN A 109 13.41 -5.85 5.64
CA ASN A 109 14.78 -5.94 6.18
C ASN A 109 15.55 -7.15 5.65
N HIS A 110 14.85 -8.26 5.39
CA HIS A 110 15.48 -9.50 4.91
C HIS A 110 15.55 -9.61 3.40
N THR A 111 14.78 -8.83 2.65
CA THR A 111 14.63 -9.03 1.20
C THR A 111 15.01 -7.83 0.34
N LEU A 112 14.95 -6.60 0.88
CA LEU A 112 15.24 -5.40 0.10
C LEU A 112 16.72 -5.02 0.20
N ALA A 113 17.28 -4.59 -0.94
CA ALA A 113 18.64 -4.06 -0.98
C ALA A 113 18.74 -2.74 -0.18
N PRO A 114 19.93 -2.41 0.37
CA PRO A 114 20.14 -1.19 1.16
C PRO A 114 19.69 0.10 0.47
N LYS A 115 19.82 0.19 -0.83
CA LYS A 115 19.39 1.36 -1.61
C LYS A 115 17.88 1.61 -1.55
N PHE A 116 17.07 0.59 -1.26
CA PHE A 116 15.63 0.72 -1.05
C PHE A 116 15.29 0.92 0.43
N LEU A 117 15.96 0.17 1.30
CA LEU A 117 15.75 0.25 2.76
C LEU A 117 16.01 1.64 3.32
N LYS A 118 16.95 2.40 2.74
CA LYS A 118 17.31 3.74 3.23
C LYS A 118 16.14 4.71 3.24
N ASN A 119 15.10 4.49 2.42
CA ASN A 119 13.92 5.35 2.36
C ASN A 119 12.88 5.02 3.43
N ILE A 120 12.96 3.84 4.05
CA ILE A 120 12.08 3.48 5.17
C ILE A 120 12.51 4.29 6.40
N ASN A 121 11.53 4.89 7.08
CA ASN A 121 11.67 5.82 8.21
C ASN A 121 12.28 7.19 7.86
N THR A 122 12.52 7.47 6.58
CA THR A 122 12.93 8.81 6.12
C THR A 122 11.91 9.44 5.18
N LYS A 123 11.34 8.66 4.28
CA LYS A 123 10.31 9.07 3.31
C LYS A 123 9.15 8.09 3.21
N ILE A 124 9.37 6.83 3.55
CA ILE A 124 8.35 5.78 3.63
C ILE A 124 8.15 5.43 5.10
N PHE A 125 6.92 5.59 5.58
CA PHE A 125 6.60 5.36 6.99
C PHE A 125 5.56 4.25 7.11
N ILE A 126 5.88 3.24 7.93
CA ILE A 126 4.98 2.14 8.27
C ILE A 126 4.41 2.45 9.65
N ASN A 127 3.16 2.90 9.68
CA ASN A 127 2.52 3.45 10.89
C ASN A 127 1.55 2.45 11.48
N GLU A 128 1.75 2.10 12.74
CA GLU A 128 0.76 1.36 13.51
C GLU A 128 -0.47 2.25 13.76
N VAL A 129 -1.66 1.69 13.56
CA VAL A 129 -2.92 2.34 13.90
C VAL A 129 -3.71 1.49 14.90
N LYS A 130 -4.49 2.15 15.74
CA LYS A 130 -5.27 1.53 16.81
C LYS A 130 -6.76 1.80 16.62
N ASP A 131 -7.57 1.00 17.29
CA ASP A 131 -9.03 1.16 17.29
C ASP A 131 -9.45 2.59 17.62
N GLY A 132 -10.29 3.17 16.77
CA GLY A 132 -10.81 4.53 16.91
C GLY A 132 -9.88 5.63 16.40
N GLU A 133 -8.66 5.30 15.97
CA GLU A 133 -7.71 6.29 15.45
C GLU A 133 -8.16 6.84 14.10
N LYS A 134 -7.87 8.11 13.85
CA LYS A 134 -8.22 8.82 12.62
C LYS A 134 -6.99 9.38 11.94
N GLN A 135 -6.95 9.26 10.62
CA GLN A 135 -5.90 9.82 9.77
C GLN A 135 -6.49 10.38 8.49
N ASN A 136 -5.74 11.23 7.81
CA ASN A 136 -6.10 11.75 6.50
C ASN A 136 -5.14 11.23 5.44
N ALA A 137 -5.69 10.73 4.34
CA ALA A 137 -4.96 10.43 3.12
C ALA A 137 -5.33 11.51 2.09
N GLY A 138 -4.69 12.69 2.20
CA GLY A 138 -5.11 13.86 1.44
C GLY A 138 -6.54 14.27 1.80
N SER A 139 -7.42 14.28 0.82
CA SER A 139 -8.85 14.58 1.01
C SER A 139 -9.67 13.41 1.57
N ILE A 140 -9.08 12.23 1.68
CA ILE A 140 -9.76 11.02 2.18
C ILE A 140 -9.57 10.95 3.69
N ARG A 141 -10.65 10.91 4.44
CA ARG A 141 -10.62 10.73 5.90
C ARG A 141 -10.78 9.26 6.24
N LEU A 142 -9.87 8.76 7.09
CA LEU A 142 -9.82 7.38 7.54
C LEU A 142 -10.16 7.30 9.02
N THR A 143 -10.99 6.35 9.39
CA THR A 143 -11.20 5.95 10.79
C THR A 143 -10.93 4.45 10.86
N PHE A 144 -10.02 4.05 11.74
CA PHE A 144 -9.63 2.65 11.92
C PHE A 144 -10.40 2.04 13.08
N PHE A 145 -10.84 0.81 12.93
CA PHE A 145 -11.43 0.06 14.03
C PHE A 145 -11.19 -1.43 13.83
N ASP A 146 -11.04 -2.13 14.95
CA ASP A 146 -10.85 -3.56 14.94
C ASP A 146 -12.15 -4.29 14.61
N ILE A 147 -12.02 -5.35 13.85
CA ILE A 147 -13.08 -6.32 13.62
C ILE A 147 -12.63 -7.65 14.22
N PHE A 148 -13.43 -8.17 15.12
CA PHE A 148 -13.15 -9.42 15.83
C PHE A 148 -13.76 -10.60 15.10
#